data_ce8ded09884d78426f6cf86bd987e878
#
_entry.id   ce8ded09884d78426f6cf86bd987e878
#
_cell.length_a   1.000
_cell.length_b   1.000
_cell.length_c   1.000
_cell.angle_alpha   90.00
_cell.angle_beta   90.00
_cell.angle_gamma   90.00
#
_symmetry.space_group_name_H-M   'P 1'
#
loop_
_entity.id
_entity.type
_entity.pdbx_description
1 polymer ?
#
loop_
_entity_poly.entity_id
_entity_poly.type
_entity_poly.pdbx_seq_one_letter_code
_entity_poly.pdbx_strand_id
1 'polypeptide(L)'
;GNVKEIDVEELTECPECDSEHIVRDYKRGEVTCRNCGLVVDDQVIDQGPEWRAFDSEQNERRARGGAPMSVMVHDKGLSTDIGWGGRDINGNNVPTKNRAQVYRMRKWQNRTRASNSADRNLAQALNELNRLASKIGLHRQVREEAAMLYRRAVQDNLVRGRSVEGVAAAALYLSLIHI
;
A
#
# COMPACT_ATOMS: atom_id res chain seq x y z
N GLY A 1 27.39 27.73 -5.92
CA GLY A 1 26.91 27.45 -4.60
C GLY A 1 26.04 26.20 -4.65
N ASN A 2 26.46 25.11 -3.99
CA ASN A 2 25.65 23.90 -3.89
C ASN A 2 24.42 24.20 -3.04
N VAL A 3 23.26 24.28 -3.65
CA VAL A 3 21.98 24.20 -2.96
C VAL A 3 21.88 22.73 -2.51
N LYS A 4 22.01 22.46 -1.24
CA LYS A 4 21.65 21.16 -0.66
C LYS A 4 20.14 21.03 -0.83
N GLU A 5 19.68 20.08 -1.64
CA GLU A 5 18.29 19.60 -1.59
C GLU A 5 18.04 19.10 -0.16
N ILE A 6 17.26 19.87 0.58
CA ILE A 6 16.84 19.48 1.94
C ILE A 6 15.57 18.65 1.72
N ASP A 7 15.63 17.38 2.12
CA ASP A 7 14.44 16.51 2.09
C ASP A 7 13.37 17.10 3.02
N VAL A 8 12.31 17.61 2.43
CA VAL A 8 11.20 18.32 3.10
C VAL A 8 10.40 17.39 4.03
N GLU A 9 10.52 16.06 3.85
CA GLU A 9 9.89 15.08 4.74
C GLU A 9 10.53 15.03 6.14
N GLU A 10 11.79 15.46 6.28
CA GLU A 10 12.53 15.47 7.55
C GLU A 10 12.61 16.86 8.22
N LEU A 11 12.03 17.90 7.61
CA LEU A 11 12.07 19.25 8.19
C LEU A 11 11.14 19.33 9.40
N THR A 12 11.75 19.33 10.58
CA THR A 12 11.09 19.52 11.88
C THR A 12 11.13 20.98 12.36
N GLU A 13 12.04 21.80 11.84
CA GLU A 13 12.29 23.17 12.28
C GLU A 13 12.38 24.15 11.09
N CYS A 14 11.91 25.37 11.28
CA CYS A 14 11.97 26.41 10.28
C CYS A 14 13.41 26.93 10.12
N PRO A 15 13.97 27.01 8.91
CA PRO A 15 15.36 27.45 8.69
C PRO A 15 15.62 28.94 8.97
N GLU A 16 14.58 29.76 9.16
CA GLU A 16 14.73 31.20 9.40
C GLU A 16 14.46 31.60 10.86
N CYS A 17 13.55 30.92 11.56
CA CYS A 17 13.16 31.28 12.93
C CYS A 17 13.25 30.15 13.92
N ASP A 18 13.80 29.00 13.52
CA ASP A 18 13.98 27.79 14.36
C ASP A 18 12.70 27.31 15.06
N SER A 19 11.54 27.69 14.51
CA SER A 19 10.23 27.32 15.05
C SER A 19 9.81 25.95 14.54
N GLU A 20 9.30 25.11 15.44
CA GLU A 20 8.72 23.81 15.13
C GLU A 20 7.30 23.88 14.49
N HIS A 21 6.75 25.11 14.34
CA HIS A 21 5.38 25.32 13.87
C HIS A 21 5.32 25.35 12.33
N ILE A 22 5.60 24.22 11.70
CA ILE A 22 5.50 24.04 10.26
C ILE A 22 4.11 23.48 9.92
N VAL A 23 3.41 24.11 8.97
CA VAL A 23 2.09 23.69 8.49
C VAL A 23 2.19 23.30 7.02
N ARG A 24 1.71 22.11 6.70
CA ARG A 24 1.60 21.61 5.32
C ARG A 24 0.19 21.89 4.81
N ASP A 25 0.06 22.74 3.81
CA ASP A 25 -1.21 22.99 3.12
C ASP A 25 -1.27 22.17 1.82
N TYR A 26 -1.87 20.99 1.91
CA TYR A 26 -2.04 20.10 0.76
C TYR A 26 -2.95 20.68 -0.33
N LYS A 27 -3.76 21.71 -0.03
CA LYS A 27 -4.62 22.35 -1.04
C LYS A 27 -3.83 23.29 -1.93
N ARG A 28 -2.80 23.92 -1.37
CA ARG A 28 -1.90 24.85 -2.09
C ARG A 28 -0.62 24.17 -2.54
N GLY A 29 -0.31 22.97 -2.00
CA GLY A 29 0.94 22.28 -2.24
C GLY A 29 2.15 22.97 -1.61
N GLU A 30 1.92 23.72 -0.51
CA GLU A 30 2.94 24.54 0.14
C GLU A 30 3.21 24.07 1.57
N VAL A 31 4.47 24.18 1.99
CA VAL A 31 4.89 24.02 3.39
C VAL A 31 5.28 25.39 3.93
N THR A 32 4.54 25.89 4.92
CA THR A 32 4.74 27.22 5.46
C THR A 32 5.01 27.20 6.96
N CYS A 33 5.89 28.10 7.42
CA CYS A 33 6.07 28.35 8.84
C CYS A 33 4.97 29.29 9.38
N ARG A 34 4.26 28.88 10.41
CA ARG A 34 3.21 29.71 11.04
C ARG A 34 3.76 30.94 11.76
N ASN A 35 5.01 30.91 12.20
CA ASN A 35 5.59 31.94 13.03
C ASN A 35 6.16 33.10 12.21
N CYS A 36 6.93 32.82 11.15
CA CYS A 36 7.55 33.85 10.30
C CYS A 36 6.89 33.96 8.90
N GLY A 37 6.01 33.01 8.53
CA GLY A 37 5.35 33.02 7.22
C GLY A 37 6.23 32.56 6.06
N LEU A 38 7.44 32.04 6.34
CA LEU A 38 8.31 31.51 5.30
C LEU A 38 7.67 30.33 4.61
N VAL A 39 7.63 30.35 3.27
CA VAL A 39 7.28 29.18 2.45
C VAL A 39 8.56 28.38 2.27
N VAL A 40 8.60 27.21 2.88
CA VAL A 40 9.79 26.32 2.86
C VAL A 40 9.82 25.50 1.57
N ASP A 41 8.66 25.07 1.10
CA ASP A 41 8.49 24.33 -0.15
C ASP A 41 7.15 24.69 -0.80
N ASP A 42 7.15 24.85 -2.11
CA ASP A 42 5.98 25.22 -2.94
C ASP A 42 5.59 24.09 -3.93
N GLN A 43 6.22 22.91 -3.85
CA GLN A 43 6.02 21.81 -4.79
C GLN A 43 5.61 20.49 -4.09
N VAL A 44 4.88 20.59 -2.98
CA VAL A 44 4.41 19.39 -2.29
C VAL A 44 3.38 18.65 -3.13
N ILE A 45 3.76 17.47 -3.59
CA ILE A 45 2.89 16.61 -4.39
C ILE A 45 1.83 15.99 -3.48
N ASP A 46 0.55 16.25 -3.77
CA ASP A 46 -0.54 15.53 -3.12
C ASP A 46 -0.60 14.08 -3.67
N GLN A 47 -0.27 13.13 -2.82
CA GLN A 47 -0.35 11.69 -3.13
C GLN A 47 -1.78 11.15 -3.01
N GLY A 48 -2.73 11.97 -2.59
CA GLY A 48 -4.13 11.59 -2.48
C GLY A 48 -4.81 11.41 -3.85
N PRO A 49 -5.92 10.68 -3.92
CA PRO A 49 -6.69 10.58 -5.15
C PRO A 49 -7.37 11.92 -5.45
N GLU A 50 -7.15 12.47 -6.64
CA GLU A 50 -7.76 13.72 -7.15
C GLU A 50 -9.29 13.67 -7.25
N TRP A 51 -9.88 12.52 -7.02
CA TRP A 51 -11.30 12.26 -7.23
C TRP A 51 -11.88 11.41 -6.10
N ARG A 52 -13.17 11.60 -5.83
CA ARG A 52 -13.93 10.76 -4.89
C ARG A 52 -14.77 9.74 -5.67
N ALA A 53 -14.80 8.51 -5.20
CA ALA A 53 -15.69 7.47 -5.66
C ALA A 53 -16.57 7.01 -4.50
N PHE A 54 -17.86 6.94 -4.74
CA PHE A 54 -18.85 6.47 -3.76
C PHE A 54 -19.20 5.00 -3.98
N ASP A 55 -18.81 4.45 -5.14
CA ASP A 55 -19.11 3.09 -5.55
C ASP A 55 -17.87 2.44 -6.18
N SER A 56 -17.76 1.11 -6.08
CA SER A 56 -16.63 0.35 -6.64
C SER A 56 -16.53 0.50 -8.17
N GLU A 57 -17.66 0.59 -8.86
CA GLU A 57 -17.69 0.81 -10.31
C GLU A 57 -17.16 2.19 -10.70
N GLN A 58 -17.48 3.22 -9.93
CA GLN A 58 -16.92 4.56 -10.13
C GLN A 58 -15.43 4.60 -9.83
N ASN A 59 -14.99 3.85 -8.82
CA ASN A 59 -13.59 3.71 -8.47
C ASN A 59 -12.80 3.11 -9.64
N GLU A 60 -13.27 2.00 -10.21
CA GLU A 60 -12.63 1.36 -11.36
C GLU A 60 -12.56 2.27 -12.60
N ARG A 61 -13.63 3.05 -12.87
CA ARG A 61 -13.68 3.97 -14.02
C ARG A 61 -12.77 5.20 -13.85
N ARG A 62 -12.58 5.69 -12.63
CA ARG A 62 -11.85 6.92 -12.35
C ARG A 62 -10.40 6.65 -11.94
N ALA A 63 -10.05 5.42 -11.58
CA ALA A 63 -8.71 5.05 -11.20
C ALA A 63 -7.74 5.21 -12.39
N ARG A 64 -6.82 6.16 -12.27
CA ARG A 64 -5.76 6.42 -13.26
C ARG A 64 -4.47 5.69 -12.92
N GLY A 65 -4.29 5.35 -11.67
CA GLY A 65 -3.14 4.62 -11.15
C GLY A 65 -3.52 3.21 -10.69
N GLY A 66 -2.52 2.36 -10.46
CA GLY A 66 -2.69 1.07 -9.81
C GLY A 66 -3.04 1.20 -8.33
N ALA A 67 -3.34 0.08 -7.69
CA ALA A 67 -3.52 0.04 -6.24
C ALA A 67 -2.24 0.53 -5.53
N PRO A 68 -2.37 1.25 -4.40
CA PRO A 68 -1.21 1.70 -3.65
C PRO A 68 -0.37 0.51 -3.17
N MET A 69 0.94 0.70 -3.13
CA MET A 69 1.85 -0.31 -2.58
C MET A 69 1.48 -0.59 -1.11
N SER A 70 1.33 -1.85 -0.77
CA SER A 70 1.01 -2.27 0.59
C SER A 70 1.80 -3.51 1.00
N VAL A 71 2.37 -3.47 2.19
CA VAL A 71 3.07 -4.60 2.79
C VAL A 71 2.12 -5.77 3.11
N MET A 72 0.81 -5.49 3.18
CA MET A 72 -0.24 -6.48 3.43
C MET A 72 -0.49 -7.43 2.26
N VAL A 73 -0.01 -7.11 1.06
CA VAL A 73 -0.13 -7.96 -0.13
C VAL A 73 1.18 -8.72 -0.33
N HIS A 74 1.13 -10.03 -0.66
CA HIS A 74 2.33 -10.89 -0.77
C HIS A 74 3.39 -10.32 -1.70
N ASP A 75 3.00 -9.70 -2.82
CA ASP A 75 3.84 -9.05 -3.84
C ASP A 75 4.01 -7.53 -3.63
N LYS A 76 3.57 -6.99 -2.49
CA LYS A 76 3.54 -5.56 -2.15
C LYS A 76 2.72 -4.70 -3.12
N GLY A 77 1.86 -5.32 -3.96
CA GLY A 77 1.07 -4.62 -4.97
C GLY A 77 1.82 -4.35 -6.28
N LEU A 78 2.96 -5.00 -6.49
CA LEU A 78 3.77 -4.82 -7.72
C LEU A 78 3.21 -5.57 -8.93
N SER A 79 2.40 -6.62 -8.72
CA SER A 79 1.79 -7.37 -9.81
C SER A 79 0.58 -6.63 -10.39
N THR A 80 0.47 -6.65 -11.71
CA THR A 80 -0.75 -6.21 -12.41
C THR A 80 -1.75 -7.35 -12.47
N ASP A 81 -3.03 -7.03 -12.56
CA ASP A 81 -4.12 -8.02 -12.67
C ASP A 81 -4.96 -7.77 -13.93
N ILE A 82 -5.37 -8.86 -14.59
CA ILE A 82 -6.28 -8.80 -15.73
C ILE A 82 -7.69 -8.85 -15.18
N GLY A 83 -8.39 -7.72 -15.17
CA GLY A 83 -9.73 -7.56 -14.61
C GLY A 83 -10.74 -8.58 -15.13
N TRP A 84 -11.70 -8.96 -14.29
CA TRP A 84 -12.73 -9.97 -14.62
C TRP A 84 -13.82 -9.45 -15.56
N GLY A 85 -13.99 -8.13 -15.65
CA GLY A 85 -15.11 -7.48 -16.36
C GLY A 85 -15.20 -7.73 -17.87
N GLY A 86 -14.17 -8.28 -18.49
CA GLY A 86 -14.15 -8.51 -19.95
C GLY A 86 -14.30 -7.23 -20.76
N ARG A 87 -13.99 -6.08 -20.16
CA ARG A 87 -13.96 -4.74 -20.79
C ARG A 87 -12.54 -4.23 -20.81
N ASP A 88 -12.23 -3.42 -21.81
CA ASP A 88 -10.96 -2.67 -21.86
C ASP A 88 -11.03 -1.40 -20.99
N ILE A 89 -9.94 -0.67 -20.91
CA ILE A 89 -9.86 0.58 -20.13
C ILE A 89 -10.82 1.67 -20.64
N ASN A 90 -11.23 1.59 -21.91
CA ASN A 90 -12.18 2.50 -22.55
C ASN A 90 -13.64 2.07 -22.32
N GLY A 91 -13.88 0.98 -21.60
CA GLY A 91 -15.20 0.43 -21.34
C GLY A 91 -15.77 -0.46 -22.47
N ASN A 92 -15.02 -0.69 -23.55
CA ASN A 92 -15.46 -1.54 -24.65
C ASN A 92 -15.39 -3.02 -24.28
N ASN A 93 -16.39 -3.78 -24.68
CA ASN A 93 -16.38 -5.23 -24.45
C ASN A 93 -15.29 -5.91 -25.28
N VAL A 94 -14.56 -6.85 -24.66
CA VAL A 94 -13.62 -7.70 -25.38
C VAL A 94 -14.40 -8.51 -26.45
N PRO A 95 -13.96 -8.45 -27.73
CA PRO A 95 -14.58 -9.20 -28.80
C PRO A 95 -14.70 -10.69 -28.46
N THR A 96 -15.82 -11.32 -28.85
CA THR A 96 -16.10 -12.75 -28.60
C THR A 96 -14.95 -13.65 -29.05
N LYS A 97 -14.31 -13.30 -30.16
CA LYS A 97 -13.15 -13.99 -30.72
C LYS A 97 -11.98 -14.06 -29.75
N ASN A 98 -11.76 -13.04 -28.92
CA ASN A 98 -10.62 -12.92 -28.02
C ASN A 98 -10.93 -13.37 -26.59
N ARG A 99 -12.19 -13.63 -26.24
CA ARG A 99 -12.59 -14.02 -24.87
C ARG A 99 -11.89 -15.28 -24.37
N ALA A 100 -11.76 -16.28 -25.24
CA ALA A 100 -11.06 -17.53 -24.89
C ALA A 100 -9.56 -17.30 -24.61
N GLN A 101 -8.93 -16.37 -25.34
CA GLN A 101 -7.55 -16.00 -25.14
C GLN A 101 -7.36 -15.26 -23.80
N VAL A 102 -8.21 -14.26 -23.51
CA VAL A 102 -8.18 -13.51 -22.25
C VAL A 102 -8.42 -14.43 -21.04
N TYR A 103 -9.35 -15.39 -21.16
CA TYR A 103 -9.59 -16.40 -20.13
C TYR A 103 -8.35 -17.24 -19.85
N ARG A 104 -7.66 -17.71 -20.89
CA ARG A 104 -6.40 -18.46 -20.74
C ARG A 104 -5.31 -17.61 -20.10
N MET A 105 -5.17 -16.34 -20.49
CA MET A 105 -4.21 -15.40 -19.90
C MET A 105 -4.46 -15.22 -18.39
N ARG A 106 -5.71 -15.02 -17.98
CA ARG A 106 -6.09 -14.93 -16.55
C ARG A 106 -5.74 -16.20 -15.78
N LYS A 107 -6.05 -17.36 -16.37
CA LYS A 107 -5.73 -18.66 -15.74
C LYS A 107 -4.23 -18.82 -15.51
N TRP A 108 -3.41 -18.42 -16.48
CA TRP A 108 -1.96 -18.45 -16.34
C TRP A 108 -1.45 -17.41 -15.36
N GLN A 109 -1.97 -16.20 -15.40
CA GLN A 109 -1.62 -15.15 -14.44
C GLN A 109 -1.88 -15.58 -13.00
N ASN A 110 -3.05 -16.15 -12.70
CA ASN A 110 -3.36 -16.65 -11.36
C ASN A 110 -2.41 -17.78 -10.90
N ARG A 111 -1.90 -18.58 -11.83
CA ARG A 111 -0.91 -19.63 -11.51
C ARG A 111 0.48 -19.07 -11.27
N THR A 112 0.88 -18.05 -12.02
CA THR A 112 2.21 -17.44 -11.93
C THR A 112 2.33 -16.45 -10.78
N ARG A 113 1.23 -15.83 -10.36
CA ARG A 113 1.18 -14.82 -9.29
C ARG A 113 1.68 -15.34 -7.92
N ALA A 114 1.47 -16.62 -7.64
CA ALA A 114 2.01 -17.29 -6.46
C ALA A 114 2.66 -18.61 -6.89
N SER A 115 3.77 -18.49 -7.64
CA SER A 115 4.46 -19.66 -8.23
C SER A 115 5.13 -20.53 -7.16
N ASN A 116 5.69 -19.89 -6.14
CA ASN A 116 6.41 -20.55 -5.06
C ASN A 116 5.49 -20.96 -3.91
N SER A 117 5.81 -22.06 -3.24
CA SER A 117 5.09 -22.47 -2.03
C SER A 117 5.22 -21.43 -0.90
N ALA A 118 6.37 -20.75 -0.81
CA ALA A 118 6.60 -19.69 0.15
C ALA A 118 5.65 -18.49 -0.08
N ASP A 119 5.46 -18.05 -1.33
CA ASP A 119 4.56 -16.94 -1.66
C ASP A 119 3.10 -17.28 -1.38
N ARG A 120 2.69 -18.53 -1.64
CA ARG A 120 1.34 -19.01 -1.32
C ARG A 120 1.10 -19.02 0.20
N ASN A 121 2.07 -19.52 0.95
CA ASN A 121 1.99 -19.54 2.41
C ASN A 121 1.99 -18.12 2.97
N LEU A 122 2.80 -17.21 2.43
CA LEU A 122 2.81 -15.81 2.82
C LEU A 122 1.46 -15.13 2.52
N ALA A 123 0.88 -15.35 1.34
CA ALA A 123 -0.42 -14.81 0.99
C ALA A 123 -1.53 -15.29 1.94
N GLN A 124 -1.52 -16.59 2.27
CA GLN A 124 -2.45 -17.15 3.24
C GLN A 124 -2.27 -16.54 4.64
N ALA A 125 -1.04 -16.38 5.08
CA ALA A 125 -0.73 -15.81 6.38
C ALA A 125 -1.14 -14.34 6.49
N LEU A 126 -0.90 -13.53 5.46
CA LEU A 126 -1.30 -12.13 5.44
C LEU A 126 -2.84 -11.98 5.42
N ASN A 127 -3.55 -12.86 4.73
CA ASN A 127 -5.00 -12.90 4.77
C ASN A 127 -5.52 -13.25 6.19
N GLU A 128 -4.89 -14.24 6.85
CA GLU A 128 -5.25 -14.63 8.21
C GLU A 128 -4.94 -13.50 9.21
N LEU A 129 -3.79 -12.86 9.09
CA LEU A 129 -3.42 -11.70 9.88
C LEU A 129 -4.45 -10.57 9.73
N ASN A 130 -4.86 -10.27 8.50
CA ASN A 130 -5.88 -9.25 8.24
C ASN A 130 -7.25 -9.65 8.82
N ARG A 131 -7.62 -10.92 8.73
CA ARG A 131 -8.84 -11.46 9.33
C ARG A 131 -8.85 -11.29 10.85
N LEU A 132 -7.76 -11.66 11.54
CA LEU A 132 -7.61 -11.52 12.98
C LEU A 132 -7.63 -10.05 13.40
N ALA A 133 -6.85 -9.20 12.72
CA ALA A 133 -6.77 -7.78 12.98
C ALA A 133 -8.12 -7.08 12.79
N SER A 134 -8.90 -7.48 11.78
CA SER A 134 -10.24 -6.93 11.53
C SER A 134 -11.25 -7.34 12.62
N LYS A 135 -11.16 -8.55 13.15
CA LYS A 135 -12.01 -9.01 14.27
C LYS A 135 -11.77 -8.21 15.56
N ILE A 136 -10.53 -7.79 15.80
CA ILE A 136 -10.12 -7.04 16.99
C ILE A 136 -10.31 -5.53 16.77
N GLY A 137 -10.48 -5.07 15.51
CA GLY A 137 -10.60 -3.66 15.17
C GLY A 137 -9.27 -2.89 15.18
N LEU A 138 -8.15 -3.55 14.84
CA LEU A 138 -6.83 -2.92 14.87
C LEU A 138 -6.64 -1.91 13.73
N HIS A 139 -5.90 -0.84 14.02
CA HIS A 139 -5.54 0.19 13.06
C HIS A 139 -4.65 -0.36 11.94
N ARG A 140 -4.64 0.35 10.79
CA ARG A 140 -3.86 -0.03 9.62
C ARG A 140 -2.36 -0.12 9.91
N GLN A 141 -1.81 0.82 10.67
CA GLN A 141 -0.38 0.84 11.04
C GLN A 141 0.05 -0.45 11.75
N VAL A 142 -0.73 -0.88 12.77
CA VAL A 142 -0.47 -2.14 13.49
C VAL A 142 -0.46 -3.33 12.56
N ARG A 143 -1.39 -3.37 11.60
CA ARG A 143 -1.48 -4.46 10.61
C ARG A 143 -0.26 -4.48 9.69
N GLU A 144 0.18 -3.32 9.21
CA GLU A 144 1.35 -3.19 8.32
C GLU A 144 2.63 -3.58 9.05
N GLU A 145 2.78 -3.18 10.30
CA GLU A 145 3.93 -3.57 11.12
C GLU A 145 3.94 -5.07 11.42
N ALA A 146 2.79 -5.64 11.79
CA ALA A 146 2.66 -7.09 11.97
C ALA A 146 2.98 -7.86 10.67
N ALA A 147 2.60 -7.33 9.52
CA ALA A 147 2.95 -7.92 8.23
C ALA A 147 4.46 -7.87 7.96
N MET A 148 5.13 -6.78 8.34
CA MET A 148 6.60 -6.70 8.25
C MET A 148 7.29 -7.70 9.17
N LEU A 149 6.83 -7.82 10.41
CA LEU A 149 7.33 -8.81 11.37
C LEU A 149 7.15 -10.25 10.85
N TYR A 150 5.98 -10.54 10.29
CA TYR A 150 5.71 -11.86 9.71
C TYR A 150 6.63 -12.16 8.52
N ARG A 151 6.87 -11.19 7.62
CA ARG A 151 7.79 -11.32 6.48
C ARG A 151 9.22 -11.60 6.95
N ARG A 152 9.68 -10.88 7.97
CA ARG A 152 10.99 -11.13 8.59
C ARG A 152 11.06 -12.54 9.17
N ALA A 153 10.04 -12.98 9.89
CA ALA A 153 9.98 -14.34 10.44
C ALA A 153 10.03 -15.43 9.34
N VAL A 154 9.44 -15.18 8.17
CA VAL A 154 9.53 -16.08 7.01
C VAL A 154 10.96 -16.10 6.45
N GLN A 155 11.62 -14.96 6.31
CA GLN A 155 12.99 -14.86 5.84
C GLN A 155 13.97 -15.58 6.78
N ASP A 156 13.77 -15.45 8.08
CA ASP A 156 14.60 -16.09 9.12
C ASP A 156 14.20 -17.56 9.37
N ASN A 157 13.30 -18.13 8.56
CA ASN A 157 12.79 -19.51 8.68
C ASN A 157 12.15 -19.86 10.04
N LEU A 158 11.69 -18.87 10.80
CA LEU A 158 11.05 -19.07 12.12
C LEU A 158 9.65 -19.67 12.03
N VAL A 159 9.03 -19.62 10.85
CA VAL A 159 7.66 -20.10 10.60
C VAL A 159 7.62 -21.62 10.37
N ARG A 160 8.75 -22.23 10.03
CA ARG A 160 8.82 -23.65 9.68
C ARG A 160 8.41 -24.53 10.86
N GLY A 161 7.47 -25.45 10.62
CA GLY A 161 6.95 -26.38 11.64
C GLY A 161 5.95 -25.76 12.63
N ARG A 162 5.53 -24.53 12.43
CA ARG A 162 4.55 -23.82 13.27
C ARG A 162 3.25 -23.57 12.51
N SER A 163 2.15 -23.36 13.24
CA SER A 163 0.88 -22.99 12.62
C SER A 163 0.92 -21.56 12.10
N VAL A 164 0.40 -21.34 10.89
CA VAL A 164 0.31 -20.02 10.26
C VAL A 164 -0.47 -19.04 11.14
N GLU A 165 -1.58 -19.50 11.71
CA GLU A 165 -2.42 -18.70 12.61
C GLU A 165 -1.67 -18.27 13.88
N GLY A 166 -0.93 -19.20 14.49
CA GLY A 166 -0.16 -18.92 15.71
C GLY A 166 0.94 -17.88 15.47
N VAL A 167 1.66 -17.98 14.35
CA VAL A 167 2.71 -17.00 14.01
C VAL A 167 2.08 -15.66 13.63
N ALA A 168 0.94 -15.65 12.94
CA ALA A 168 0.22 -14.41 12.62
C ALA A 168 -0.29 -13.71 13.90
N ALA A 169 -0.83 -14.45 14.85
CA ALA A 169 -1.26 -13.93 16.14
C ALA A 169 -0.07 -13.38 16.96
N ALA A 170 1.07 -14.07 16.96
CA ALA A 170 2.28 -13.61 17.63
C ALA A 170 2.83 -12.31 16.98
N ALA A 171 2.79 -12.21 15.65
CA ALA A 171 3.20 -11.00 14.93
C ALA A 171 2.31 -9.79 15.27
N LEU A 172 0.99 -10.00 15.36
CA LEU A 172 0.04 -8.97 15.82
C LEU A 172 0.30 -8.56 17.26
N TYR A 173 0.55 -9.53 18.15
CA TYR A 173 0.85 -9.24 19.55
C TYR A 173 2.14 -8.41 19.69
N LEU A 174 3.20 -8.78 18.98
CA LEU A 174 4.45 -8.03 19.00
C LEU A 174 4.28 -6.62 18.43
N SER A 175 3.53 -6.42 17.37
CA SER A 175 3.27 -5.10 16.80
C SER A 175 2.52 -4.19 17.78
N LEU A 176 1.61 -4.74 18.59
CA LEU A 176 0.91 -3.98 19.63
C LEU A 176 1.81 -3.54 20.78
N ILE A 177 2.85 -4.32 21.11
CA ILE A 177 3.81 -3.97 22.16
C ILE A 177 4.78 -2.86 21.70
N HIS A 178 5.13 -2.85 20.42
CA HIS A 178 6.13 -1.91 19.88
C HIS A 178 5.55 -0.54 19.48
N ILE A 179 4.25 -0.41 19.43
CA ILE A 179 3.53 0.86 19.24
C ILE A 179 3.22 1.50 20.59
#